data_dd5d5040b7776c72d5d4e30deb9d8226
#
_entry.id   dd5d5040b7776c72d5d4e30deb9d8226
#
_cell.length_a   1.000
_cell.length_b   1.000
_cell.length_c   1.000
_cell.angle_alpha   90.00
_cell.angle_beta   90.00
_cell.angle_gamma   90.00
#
_symmetry.space_group_name_H-M   'P 1'
#
loop_
_entity.id
_entity.type
_entity.pdbx_description
1 polymer ?
#
loop_
_entity_poly.entity_id
_entity_poly.type
_entity_poly.pdbx_seq_one_letter_code
_entity_poly.pdbx_strand_id
1 'polypeptide(L)'
;EKGMMQIRQFRKEHGIVPVVKQIDTLAAEYPAQTNYLYLTYSGTENDVQYQGDHRSIVVLGSGAYRIGSSVEFDWCGVQALETIRKEGWRSVMINYNPETVSTDYDMCDRLYFDELTFERVMDILELENPHGVIVSTGGQIPNNLAMRLDEQHVNILGTSAKSIDNAEDREKFSAMLDRIGVDQPRWNCLLYTSP
;
A
#
# COMPACT_ATOMS: atom_id res chain seq x y z
N GLU A 1 -8.89 7.42 -15.32
CA GLU A 1 -9.21 6.72 -14.06
C GLU A 1 -10.48 5.88 -14.16
N LYS A 2 -11.62 6.43 -14.61
CA LYS A 2 -12.85 5.63 -14.81
C LYS A 2 -12.61 4.41 -15.71
N GLY A 3 -11.79 4.53 -16.75
CA GLY A 3 -11.44 3.41 -17.65
C GLY A 3 -10.70 2.26 -16.95
N MET A 4 -9.82 2.54 -16.00
CA MET A 4 -9.04 1.51 -15.29
C MET A 4 -9.97 0.63 -14.44
N MET A 5 -10.88 1.22 -13.67
CA MET A 5 -11.84 0.47 -12.87
C MET A 5 -12.82 -0.35 -13.72
N GLN A 6 -13.22 0.18 -14.88
CA GLN A 6 -14.06 -0.56 -15.83
C GLN A 6 -13.32 -1.78 -16.41
N ILE A 7 -12.05 -1.63 -16.79
CA ILE A 7 -11.21 -2.74 -17.27
C ILE A 7 -11.01 -3.78 -16.15
N ARG A 8 -10.73 -3.34 -14.93
CA ARG A 8 -10.59 -4.25 -13.77
C ARG A 8 -11.88 -5.02 -13.52
N GLN A 9 -13.04 -4.36 -13.55
CA GLN A 9 -14.34 -4.99 -13.40
C GLN A 9 -14.59 -6.00 -14.52
N PHE A 10 -14.34 -5.62 -15.76
CA PHE A 10 -14.48 -6.51 -16.93
C PHE A 10 -13.61 -7.77 -16.79
N ARG A 11 -12.33 -7.65 -16.35
CA ARG A 11 -11.48 -8.81 -16.07
C ARG A 11 -12.11 -9.75 -15.03
N LYS A 12 -12.58 -9.20 -13.92
CA LYS A 12 -13.20 -9.99 -12.85
C LYS A 12 -14.44 -10.73 -13.31
N GLU A 13 -15.30 -10.08 -14.09
CA GLU A 13 -16.51 -10.69 -14.68
C GLU A 13 -16.20 -11.84 -15.64
N HIS A 14 -15.01 -11.84 -16.23
CA HIS A 14 -14.52 -12.91 -17.11
C HIS A 14 -13.63 -13.93 -16.39
N GLY A 15 -13.56 -13.87 -15.05
CA GLY A 15 -12.75 -14.80 -14.26
C GLY A 15 -11.24 -14.57 -14.39
N ILE A 16 -10.80 -13.45 -14.96
CA ILE A 16 -9.39 -13.08 -15.05
C ILE A 16 -8.98 -12.37 -13.77
N VAL A 17 -8.64 -13.15 -12.75
CA VAL A 17 -8.20 -12.70 -11.45
C VAL A 17 -6.82 -13.27 -11.14
N PRO A 18 -5.95 -12.52 -10.46
CA PRO A 18 -4.67 -13.06 -10.06
C PRO A 18 -4.83 -14.05 -8.90
N VAL A 19 -3.89 -14.96 -8.81
CA VAL A 19 -3.74 -15.86 -7.67
C VAL A 19 -2.48 -15.49 -6.88
N VAL A 20 -2.46 -15.85 -5.60
CA VAL A 20 -1.33 -15.61 -4.70
C VAL A 20 -0.45 -16.83 -4.65
N LYS A 21 0.83 -16.64 -4.93
CA LYS A 21 1.84 -17.67 -4.84
C LYS A 21 2.86 -17.33 -3.75
N GLN A 22 3.35 -18.38 -3.09
CA GLN A 22 4.40 -18.27 -2.10
C GLN A 22 5.76 -18.34 -2.80
N ILE A 23 6.70 -17.48 -2.40
CA ILE A 23 8.04 -17.49 -2.95
C ILE A 23 8.80 -18.68 -2.37
N ASP A 24 9.23 -19.56 -3.25
CA ASP A 24 10.08 -20.68 -2.88
C ASP A 24 11.55 -20.22 -2.74
N THR A 25 12.09 -20.36 -1.55
CA THR A 25 13.50 -20.04 -1.24
C THR A 25 14.39 -21.28 -1.12
N LEU A 26 13.83 -22.48 -1.38
CA LEU A 26 14.50 -23.76 -1.17
C LEU A 26 14.65 -24.59 -2.45
N ALA A 27 14.53 -23.96 -3.62
CA ALA A 27 14.68 -24.59 -4.94
C ALA A 27 13.80 -25.84 -5.13
N ALA A 28 12.60 -25.83 -4.56
CA ALA A 28 11.63 -26.93 -4.56
C ALA A 28 12.13 -28.25 -3.88
N GLU A 29 13.22 -28.20 -3.13
CA GLU A 29 13.69 -29.36 -2.35
C GLU A 29 12.76 -29.66 -1.17
N TYR A 30 12.12 -28.64 -0.61
CA TYR A 30 11.12 -28.74 0.46
C TYR A 30 9.94 -27.80 0.18
N PRO A 31 8.75 -28.07 0.73
CA PRO A 31 7.63 -27.15 0.63
C PRO A 31 7.99 -25.76 1.18
N ALA A 32 7.68 -24.71 0.43
CA ALA A 32 7.91 -23.32 0.85
C ALA A 32 7.14 -23.02 2.15
N GLN A 33 7.82 -22.43 3.13
CA GLN A 33 7.25 -22.04 4.42
C GLN A 33 7.49 -20.56 4.73
N THR A 34 7.83 -19.78 3.71
CA THR A 34 8.07 -18.35 3.86
C THR A 34 6.75 -17.59 3.93
N ASN A 35 6.78 -16.40 4.54
CA ASN A 35 5.67 -15.45 4.50
C ASN A 35 5.69 -14.57 3.24
N TYR A 36 6.59 -14.85 2.29
CA TYR A 36 6.82 -14.10 1.06
C TYR A 36 5.84 -14.52 -0.02
N LEU A 37 5.03 -13.58 -0.46
CA LEU A 37 3.94 -13.78 -1.40
C LEU A 37 4.09 -12.86 -2.61
N TYR A 38 3.47 -13.23 -3.73
CA TYR A 38 3.30 -12.38 -4.89
C TYR A 38 2.03 -12.76 -5.66
N LEU A 39 1.50 -11.83 -6.44
CA LEU A 39 0.34 -12.07 -7.29
C LEU A 39 0.77 -12.40 -8.71
N THR A 40 0.13 -13.41 -9.29
CA THR A 40 0.35 -13.81 -10.68
C THR A 40 -0.95 -14.23 -11.36
N TYR A 41 -1.01 -14.04 -12.68
CA TYR A 41 -2.07 -14.61 -13.52
C TYR A 41 -1.70 -15.99 -14.06
N SER A 42 -0.48 -16.45 -13.82
CA SER A 42 0.05 -17.75 -14.29
C SER A 42 -0.14 -18.85 -13.24
N GLY A 43 -1.34 -18.93 -12.66
CA GLY A 43 -1.66 -19.93 -11.65
C GLY A 43 -3.15 -20.22 -11.63
N THR A 44 -3.53 -21.33 -10.99
CA THR A 44 -4.93 -21.80 -10.90
C THR A 44 -5.50 -21.70 -9.49
N GLU A 45 -4.65 -21.62 -8.46
CA GLU A 45 -5.06 -21.60 -7.06
C GLU A 45 -4.09 -20.78 -6.20
N ASN A 46 -4.58 -20.33 -5.06
CA ASN A 46 -3.77 -19.63 -4.06
C ASN A 46 -2.98 -20.63 -3.21
N ASP A 47 -1.71 -20.34 -2.95
CA ASP A 47 -0.89 -21.15 -2.02
C ASP A 47 -1.19 -20.86 -0.55
N VAL A 48 -1.92 -19.79 -0.26
CA VAL A 48 -2.29 -19.38 1.10
C VAL A 48 -3.80 -19.38 1.28
N GLN A 49 -4.24 -19.68 2.51
CA GLN A 49 -5.63 -19.60 2.89
C GLN A 49 -5.93 -18.26 3.59
N TYR A 50 -7.04 -17.66 3.25
CA TYR A 50 -7.53 -16.42 3.85
C TYR A 50 -8.62 -16.72 4.87
N GLN A 51 -8.49 -16.18 6.07
CA GLN A 51 -9.43 -16.47 7.16
C GLN A 51 -10.69 -15.59 7.08
N GLY A 52 -10.64 -14.47 6.35
CA GLY A 52 -11.78 -13.58 6.17
C GLY A 52 -12.32 -12.93 7.46
N ASP A 53 -11.52 -12.93 8.52
CA ASP A 53 -11.91 -12.52 9.88
C ASP A 53 -11.74 -11.02 10.16
N HIS A 54 -11.36 -10.24 9.17
CA HIS A 54 -11.05 -8.80 9.27
C HIS A 54 -10.03 -8.44 10.37
N ARG A 55 -9.20 -9.38 10.79
CA ARG A 55 -8.19 -9.18 11.84
C ARG A 55 -6.79 -8.93 11.31
N SER A 56 -6.68 -8.39 10.12
CA SER A 56 -5.41 -7.95 9.53
C SER A 56 -5.41 -6.44 9.29
N ILE A 57 -4.22 -5.85 9.33
CA ILE A 57 -3.96 -4.48 8.95
C ILE A 57 -2.85 -4.50 7.92
N VAL A 58 -3.07 -3.81 6.80
CA VAL A 58 -2.10 -3.71 5.72
C VAL A 58 -1.30 -2.43 5.88
N VAL A 59 0.02 -2.53 5.70
CA VAL A 59 0.95 -1.40 5.65
C VAL A 59 1.53 -1.32 4.25
N LEU A 60 1.44 -0.15 3.63
CA LEU A 60 2.07 0.09 2.34
C LEU A 60 3.49 0.61 2.55
N GLY A 61 4.47 -0.08 1.96
CA GLY A 61 5.88 0.28 2.03
C GLY A 61 6.26 1.43 1.10
N SER A 62 7.53 1.82 1.16
CA SER A 62 8.06 2.95 0.39
C SER A 62 8.45 2.60 -1.06
N GLY A 63 8.47 1.32 -1.40
CA GLY A 63 8.96 0.85 -2.69
C GLY A 63 10.48 0.95 -2.82
N ALA A 64 10.99 1.00 -4.04
CA ALA A 64 12.41 1.10 -4.30
C ALA A 64 12.98 2.46 -3.87
N TYR A 65 14.19 2.46 -3.35
CA TYR A 65 14.91 3.68 -3.00
C TYR A 65 15.17 4.55 -4.24
N ARG A 66 14.92 5.84 -4.09
CA ARG A 66 15.11 6.86 -5.12
C ARG A 66 15.33 8.22 -4.48
N ILE A 67 15.72 9.21 -5.25
CA ILE A 67 15.82 10.61 -4.79
C ILE A 67 14.44 11.02 -4.22
N GLY A 68 14.41 11.48 -2.97
CA GLY A 68 13.19 11.83 -2.24
C GLY A 68 12.50 10.67 -1.52
N SER A 69 13.06 9.45 -1.57
CA SER A 69 12.68 8.32 -0.74
C SER A 69 13.84 7.95 0.18
N SER A 70 13.60 7.84 1.45
CA SER A 70 14.65 7.61 2.45
C SER A 70 14.32 6.41 3.36
N VAL A 71 15.35 5.92 4.05
CA VAL A 71 15.26 4.75 4.94
C VAL A 71 14.31 4.98 6.13
N GLU A 72 14.01 6.24 6.47
CA GLU A 72 13.08 6.58 7.54
C GLU A 72 11.67 6.07 7.29
N PHE A 73 11.24 6.02 6.02
CA PHE A 73 9.94 5.45 5.66
C PHE A 73 9.89 3.95 5.92
N ASP A 74 10.98 3.23 5.67
CA ASP A 74 11.07 1.82 6.00
C ASP A 74 11.00 1.59 7.52
N TRP A 75 11.74 2.40 8.28
CA TRP A 75 11.67 2.40 9.75
C TRP A 75 10.26 2.65 10.27
N CYS A 76 9.54 3.62 9.71
CA CYS A 76 8.15 3.88 10.07
C CYS A 76 7.25 2.67 9.76
N GLY A 77 7.47 2.02 8.63
CA GLY A 77 6.78 0.79 8.26
C GLY A 77 7.03 -0.35 9.26
N VAL A 78 8.30 -0.58 9.64
CA VAL A 78 8.68 -1.57 10.66
C VAL A 78 7.98 -1.30 11.99
N GLN A 79 8.00 -0.06 12.47
CA GLN A 79 7.34 0.30 13.73
C GLN A 79 5.83 0.10 13.68
N ALA A 80 5.20 0.38 12.53
CA ALA A 80 3.78 0.10 12.33
C ALA A 80 3.49 -1.40 12.39
N LEU A 81 4.27 -2.24 11.69
CA LEU A 81 4.11 -3.69 11.68
C LEU A 81 4.29 -4.30 13.09
N GLU A 82 5.33 -3.89 13.82
CA GLU A 82 5.55 -4.34 15.19
C GLU A 82 4.38 -3.95 16.12
N THR A 83 3.87 -2.73 15.98
CA THR A 83 2.75 -2.25 16.80
C THR A 83 1.49 -3.05 16.50
N ILE A 84 1.18 -3.29 15.23
CA ILE A 84 0.05 -4.13 14.80
C ILE A 84 0.12 -5.51 15.46
N ARG A 85 1.29 -6.16 15.44
CA ARG A 85 1.48 -7.47 16.08
C ARG A 85 1.35 -7.42 17.59
N LYS A 86 1.90 -6.39 18.26
CA LYS A 86 1.78 -6.17 19.71
C LYS A 86 0.32 -6.02 20.15
N GLU A 87 -0.50 -5.40 19.33
CA GLU A 87 -1.94 -5.23 19.55
C GLU A 87 -2.78 -6.48 19.19
N GLY A 88 -2.13 -7.56 18.77
CA GLY A 88 -2.79 -8.85 18.47
C GLY A 88 -3.50 -8.89 17.12
N TRP A 89 -3.12 -8.02 16.18
CA TRP A 89 -3.59 -8.03 14.81
C TRP A 89 -2.58 -8.73 13.89
N ARG A 90 -3.05 -9.31 12.80
CA ARG A 90 -2.17 -9.78 11.74
C ARG A 90 -1.60 -8.60 10.97
N SER A 91 -0.29 -8.58 10.83
CA SER A 91 0.42 -7.58 10.06
C SER A 91 0.66 -8.05 8.63
N VAL A 92 0.28 -7.22 7.67
CA VAL A 92 0.50 -7.48 6.25
C VAL A 92 1.28 -6.32 5.65
N MET A 93 2.38 -6.61 4.97
CA MET A 93 3.19 -5.62 4.27
C MET A 93 3.04 -5.79 2.76
N ILE A 94 2.91 -4.68 2.03
CA ILE A 94 3.05 -4.65 0.58
C ILE A 94 4.25 -3.77 0.26
N ASN A 95 5.31 -4.37 -0.27
CA ASN A 95 6.51 -3.64 -0.70
C ASN A 95 7.26 -4.46 -1.76
N TYR A 96 7.92 -3.78 -2.69
CA TYR A 96 8.69 -4.44 -3.75
C TYR A 96 10.21 -4.21 -3.65
N ASN A 97 10.68 -3.61 -2.56
CA ASN A 97 12.10 -3.45 -2.31
C ASN A 97 12.61 -4.58 -1.39
N PRO A 98 13.40 -5.53 -1.89
CA PRO A 98 13.90 -6.65 -1.07
C PRO A 98 15.08 -6.25 -0.16
N GLU A 99 15.61 -5.04 -0.29
CA GLU A 99 16.79 -4.54 0.43
C GLU A 99 16.43 -3.74 1.69
N THR A 100 15.23 -3.94 2.25
CA THR A 100 14.74 -3.18 3.41
C THR A 100 14.39 -4.08 4.57
N VAL A 101 14.45 -3.53 5.80
CA VAL A 101 14.13 -4.27 7.03
C VAL A 101 12.64 -4.65 7.07
N SER A 102 11.74 -3.82 6.54
CA SER A 102 10.31 -4.13 6.50
C SER A 102 9.97 -5.36 5.64
N THR A 103 10.88 -5.77 4.78
CA THR A 103 10.74 -6.96 3.92
C THR A 103 11.52 -8.17 4.44
N ASP A 104 12.11 -8.09 5.63
CA ASP A 104 12.69 -9.26 6.29
C ASP A 104 11.59 -10.24 6.72
N TYR A 105 11.89 -11.53 6.69
CA TYR A 105 10.91 -12.61 6.83
C TYR A 105 10.17 -12.62 8.18
N ASP A 106 10.75 -12.09 9.23
CA ASP A 106 10.22 -12.08 10.59
C ASP A 106 9.50 -10.76 10.97
N MET A 107 9.48 -9.77 10.07
CA MET A 107 8.91 -8.44 10.35
C MET A 107 7.39 -8.40 10.31
N CYS A 108 6.75 -9.27 9.54
CA CYS A 108 5.29 -9.31 9.43
C CYS A 108 4.77 -10.72 9.22
N ASP A 109 3.46 -10.92 9.38
CA ASP A 109 2.84 -12.22 9.21
C ASP A 109 2.70 -12.60 7.73
N ARG A 110 2.52 -11.60 6.84
CA ARG A 110 2.48 -11.78 5.40
C ARG A 110 3.15 -10.60 4.70
N LEU A 111 3.99 -10.92 3.73
CA LEU A 111 4.71 -9.96 2.91
C LEU A 111 4.41 -10.20 1.44
N TYR A 112 3.78 -9.22 0.80
CA TYR A 112 3.58 -9.21 -0.64
C TYR A 112 4.73 -8.47 -1.32
N PHE A 113 5.57 -9.19 -2.02
CA PHE A 113 6.53 -8.64 -2.97
C PHE A 113 5.79 -8.30 -4.26
N ASP A 114 5.19 -7.13 -4.30
CA ASP A 114 4.38 -6.71 -5.44
C ASP A 114 4.44 -5.20 -5.60
N GLU A 115 4.06 -4.73 -6.78
CA GLU A 115 4.04 -3.32 -7.09
C GLU A 115 3.03 -2.55 -6.24
N LEU A 116 3.42 -1.36 -5.82
CA LEU A 116 2.54 -0.41 -5.13
C LEU A 116 1.71 0.40 -6.17
N THR A 117 1.08 -0.31 -7.10
CA THR A 117 0.09 0.26 -8.01
C THR A 117 -1.31 0.12 -7.41
N PHE A 118 -2.20 1.02 -7.81
CA PHE A 118 -3.57 1.00 -7.30
C PHE A 118 -4.26 -0.35 -7.55
N GLU A 119 -4.10 -0.91 -8.73
CA GLU A 119 -4.74 -2.17 -9.10
C GLU A 119 -4.23 -3.35 -8.26
N ARG A 120 -2.90 -3.46 -8.10
CA ARG A 120 -2.29 -4.50 -7.27
C ARG A 120 -2.68 -4.41 -5.80
N VAL A 121 -2.63 -3.19 -5.27
CA VAL A 121 -3.06 -2.96 -3.88
C VAL A 121 -4.52 -3.37 -3.70
N MET A 122 -5.42 -2.99 -4.62
CA MET A 122 -6.83 -3.39 -4.56
C MET A 122 -7.03 -4.90 -4.67
N ASP A 123 -6.25 -5.59 -5.52
CA ASP A 123 -6.33 -7.05 -5.64
C ASP A 123 -5.90 -7.74 -4.31
N ILE A 124 -4.84 -7.26 -3.67
CA ILE A 124 -4.40 -7.77 -2.36
C ILE A 124 -5.42 -7.47 -1.26
N LEU A 125 -5.95 -6.24 -1.23
CA LEU A 125 -6.95 -5.85 -0.23
C LEU A 125 -8.24 -6.68 -0.32
N GLU A 126 -8.67 -7.02 -1.53
CA GLU A 126 -9.84 -7.91 -1.72
C GLU A 126 -9.57 -9.34 -1.23
N LEU A 127 -8.36 -9.85 -1.39
CA LEU A 127 -7.96 -11.17 -0.91
C LEU A 127 -7.79 -11.22 0.61
N GLU A 128 -7.08 -10.24 1.17
CA GLU A 128 -6.82 -10.16 2.62
C GLU A 128 -8.05 -9.74 3.43
N ASN A 129 -8.95 -8.98 2.83
CA ASN A 129 -10.11 -8.40 3.49
C ASN A 129 -9.76 -7.75 4.85
N PRO A 130 -8.80 -6.80 4.89
CA PRO A 130 -8.26 -6.29 6.14
C PRO A 130 -9.25 -5.37 6.85
N HIS A 131 -8.99 -5.11 8.14
CA HIS A 131 -9.66 -4.06 8.89
C HIS A 131 -9.40 -2.67 8.32
N GLY A 132 -8.18 -2.45 7.83
CA GLY A 132 -7.80 -1.19 7.20
C GLY A 132 -6.37 -1.19 6.68
N VAL A 133 -5.98 -0.05 6.12
CA VAL A 133 -4.69 0.17 5.46
C VAL A 133 -3.99 1.39 6.03
N ILE A 134 -2.72 1.27 6.35
CA ILE A 134 -1.83 2.38 6.73
C ILE A 134 -1.03 2.79 5.48
N VAL A 135 -1.22 4.02 5.04
CA VAL A 135 -0.55 4.58 3.85
C VAL A 135 0.53 5.59 4.21
N SER A 136 0.39 6.32 5.31
CA SER A 136 1.21 7.48 5.66
C SER A 136 2.66 7.15 6.07
N THR A 137 2.99 5.89 6.31
CA THR A 137 4.33 5.45 6.68
C THR A 137 5.25 5.17 5.50
N GLY A 138 4.74 5.08 4.28
CA GLY A 138 5.49 4.69 3.10
C GLY A 138 5.99 5.84 2.21
N GLY A 139 5.72 7.09 2.57
CA GLY A 139 6.11 8.27 1.79
C GLY A 139 5.26 8.47 0.54
N GLN A 140 5.84 9.05 -0.50
CA GLN A 140 5.11 9.57 -1.67
C GLN A 140 4.32 8.51 -2.44
N ILE A 141 4.85 7.28 -2.59
CA ILE A 141 4.19 6.25 -3.40
C ILE A 141 2.84 5.85 -2.80
N PRO A 142 2.75 5.41 -1.53
CA PRO A 142 1.45 5.10 -0.93
C PRO A 142 0.58 6.34 -0.70
N ASN A 143 1.15 7.52 -0.40
CA ASN A 143 0.36 8.74 -0.26
C ASN A 143 -0.41 9.09 -1.54
N ASN A 144 0.20 8.89 -2.72
CA ASN A 144 -0.47 9.09 -4.02
C ASN A 144 -1.66 8.13 -4.25
N LEU A 145 -1.71 7.01 -3.51
CA LEU A 145 -2.81 6.06 -3.61
C LEU A 145 -3.97 6.39 -2.65
N ALA A 146 -3.71 7.22 -1.61
CA ALA A 146 -4.64 7.43 -0.51
C ALA A 146 -6.04 7.86 -0.97
N MET A 147 -6.14 8.91 -1.79
CA MET A 147 -7.44 9.39 -2.29
C MET A 147 -8.17 8.34 -3.12
N ARG A 148 -7.44 7.62 -3.98
CA ARG A 148 -8.03 6.60 -4.84
C ARG A 148 -8.55 5.39 -4.06
N LEU A 149 -7.85 5.01 -2.99
CA LEU A 149 -8.28 3.95 -2.07
C LEU A 149 -9.52 4.39 -1.29
N ASP A 150 -9.55 5.63 -0.81
CA ASP A 150 -10.69 6.22 -0.10
C ASP A 150 -11.95 6.27 -0.99
N GLU A 151 -11.82 6.64 -2.27
CA GLU A 151 -12.89 6.61 -3.27
C GLU A 151 -13.48 5.20 -3.48
N GLN A 152 -12.72 4.15 -3.21
CA GLN A 152 -13.18 2.76 -3.24
C GLN A 152 -13.63 2.26 -1.85
N HIS A 153 -13.84 3.16 -0.90
CA HIS A 153 -14.28 2.86 0.46
C HIS A 153 -13.33 1.96 1.26
N VAL A 154 -12.04 1.98 0.92
CA VAL A 154 -11.00 1.34 1.72
C VAL A 154 -10.83 2.10 3.02
N ASN A 155 -10.86 1.40 4.16
CA ASN A 155 -10.66 2.01 5.46
C ASN A 155 -9.19 2.41 5.66
N ILE A 156 -8.87 3.70 5.53
CA ILE A 156 -7.53 4.23 5.73
C ILE A 156 -7.34 4.56 7.21
N LEU A 157 -6.34 3.92 7.82
CA LEU A 157 -6.00 4.08 9.22
C LEU A 157 -4.94 5.17 9.41
N GLY A 158 -5.02 5.86 10.55
CA GLY A 158 -4.11 6.97 10.88
C GLY A 158 -4.54 8.27 10.20
N THR A 159 -3.65 8.86 9.38
CA THR A 159 -3.95 10.11 8.68
C THR A 159 -4.95 9.87 7.57
N SER A 160 -6.06 10.62 7.56
CA SER A 160 -7.10 10.48 6.54
C SER A 160 -6.59 10.84 5.15
N ALA A 161 -7.15 10.20 4.11
CA ALA A 161 -6.79 10.48 2.72
C ALA A 161 -6.88 11.97 2.38
N LYS A 162 -7.93 12.64 2.83
CA LYS A 162 -8.10 14.08 2.64
C LYS A 162 -7.02 14.91 3.32
N SER A 163 -6.57 14.51 4.50
CA SER A 163 -5.49 15.22 5.20
C SER A 163 -4.14 15.00 4.52
N ILE A 164 -3.90 13.81 3.99
CA ILE A 164 -2.71 13.51 3.16
C ILE A 164 -2.73 14.38 1.90
N ASP A 165 -3.83 14.41 1.17
CA ASP A 165 -4.00 15.20 -0.05
C ASP A 165 -3.81 16.71 0.22
N ASN A 166 -4.38 17.23 1.30
CA ASN A 166 -4.18 18.61 1.70
C ASN A 166 -2.73 18.96 2.07
N ALA A 167 -1.97 18.00 2.60
CA ALA A 167 -0.57 18.22 2.96
C ALA A 167 0.39 18.08 1.77
N GLU A 168 0.06 17.23 0.80
CA GLU A 168 0.88 16.95 -0.37
C GLU A 168 0.68 17.97 -1.50
N ASP A 169 -0.52 18.51 -1.64
CA ASP A 169 -0.86 19.52 -2.64
C ASP A 169 -0.47 20.92 -2.13
N ARG A 170 0.46 21.58 -2.83
CA ARG A 170 1.00 22.89 -2.42
C ARG A 170 -0.06 23.98 -2.34
N GLU A 171 -1.03 24.00 -3.24
CA GLU A 171 -2.12 24.98 -3.23
C GLU A 171 -3.03 24.75 -2.04
N LYS A 172 -3.47 23.51 -1.83
CA LYS A 172 -4.34 23.14 -0.70
C LYS A 172 -3.65 23.38 0.64
N PHE A 173 -2.36 23.05 0.74
CA PHE A 173 -1.58 23.29 1.93
C PHE A 173 -1.44 24.78 2.24
N SER A 174 -1.06 25.61 1.27
CA SER A 174 -0.93 27.05 1.44
C SER A 174 -2.28 27.71 1.77
N ALA A 175 -3.36 27.31 1.10
CA ALA A 175 -4.70 27.79 1.42
C ALA A 175 -5.15 27.37 2.85
N MET A 176 -4.70 26.22 3.33
CA MET A 176 -4.94 25.79 4.70
C MET A 176 -4.18 26.68 5.70
N LEU A 177 -2.90 26.99 5.45
CA LEU A 177 -2.09 27.87 6.30
C LEU A 177 -2.68 29.28 6.39
N ASP A 178 -3.11 29.85 5.27
CA ASP A 178 -3.79 31.16 5.24
C ASP A 178 -5.05 31.15 6.10
N ARG A 179 -5.84 30.08 6.02
CA ARG A 179 -7.09 29.94 6.79
C ARG A 179 -6.87 29.90 8.30
N ILE A 180 -5.77 29.30 8.75
CA ILE A 180 -5.42 29.20 10.17
C ILE A 180 -4.52 30.34 10.63
N GLY A 181 -4.19 31.31 9.78
CA GLY A 181 -3.42 32.49 10.09
C GLY A 181 -1.92 32.24 10.33
N VAL A 182 -1.38 31.18 9.74
CA VAL A 182 0.06 30.92 9.79
C VAL A 182 0.75 31.68 8.68
N ASP A 183 1.75 32.50 9.05
CA ASP A 183 2.52 33.31 8.10
C ASP A 183 3.34 32.43 7.16
N GLN A 184 3.33 32.77 5.86
CA GLN A 184 4.04 32.03 4.82
C GLN A 184 4.47 32.98 3.71
N PRO A 185 5.46 32.59 2.87
CA PRO A 185 5.79 33.35 1.68
C PRO A 185 4.60 33.56 0.75
N ARG A 186 4.55 34.67 0.03
CA ARG A 186 3.50 34.90 -0.96
C ARG A 186 3.50 33.78 -2.00
N TRP A 187 2.33 33.21 -2.24
CA TRP A 187 2.11 32.11 -3.17
C TRP A 187 0.99 32.44 -4.15
N ASN A 188 1.06 31.87 -5.33
CA ASN A 188 -0.01 31.89 -6.32
C ASN A 188 -0.13 30.50 -6.95
N CYS A 189 -1.35 30.09 -7.22
CA CYS A 189 -1.60 28.92 -8.05
C CYS A 189 -1.20 29.25 -9.49
N LEU A 190 -0.04 28.77 -9.93
CA LEU A 190 0.35 28.83 -11.33
C LEU A 190 -0.26 27.61 -12.03
N LEU A 191 -1.34 27.84 -12.75
CA LEU A 191 -1.79 26.90 -13.78
C LEU A 191 -0.70 26.89 -14.87
N TYR A 192 0.20 25.92 -14.81
CA TYR A 192 1.06 25.62 -15.95
C TYR A 192 0.18 25.02 -17.03
N THR A 193 -0.30 25.88 -17.93
CA THR A 193 -0.70 25.43 -19.24
C THR A 193 0.58 25.03 -19.95
N SER A 194 0.88 23.73 -19.99
CA SER A 194 1.89 23.21 -20.92
C SER A 194 1.53 23.67 -22.32
N PRO A 195 2.52 24.17 -23.11
CA PRO A 195 2.27 24.49 -24.49
C PRO A 195 1.93 23.24 -25.31
#